data_f3199458e6fa5dd9654145bce1d76ba2
#
_entry.id   f3199458e6fa5dd9654145bce1d76ba2
#
_cell.length_a   1.000
_cell.length_b   1.000
_cell.length_c   1.000
_cell.angle_alpha   90.00
_cell.angle_beta   90.00
_cell.angle_gamma   90.00
#
_symmetry.space_group_name_H-M   'P 1'
#
loop_
_entity.id
_entity.type
_entity.pdbx_description
1 polymer ?
#
loop_
_entity_poly.entity_id
_entity_poly.type
_entity_poly.pdbx_seq_one_letter_code
_entity_poly.pdbx_strand_id
1 'polypeptide(L)'
;MRKSTTTLTPAQVYRFASDFCQPHLDFQAKGKVTATILLTVLFAAAARISSISETCRRLTDVPSEETYAKALYAQLFCLEELKRKVNAAFTAHLPRALRRRRKRPLRVAIDLTLIPYYGQYPLGHPEIYRSKAKAGTRSFFAYATAYVMLHGQRFTLAVTPVTRSETLKDVLQELLALISKAGLRPGLLLLDRGFYSVEIIRYLQQARRPFLMPVIGHGRKAGHPQGPSGSNVFKLMTKSGWFTHTLQNAKKKKATVAICVKRTRLTDRHGRKKWDSWVYAYWGITPQRVDWVKQTYRKRFGIETGYRQMNQCRIRTTTKKFNVRFLYVAIALLLRNLWVWLHYFVLSSPRRGCRRYNWDRLPVERMLLWLEQVAAEMYGLILTITIERDIPKSVTT
;
A
#
# COMPACT_ATOMS: atom_id res chain seq x y z
N MET A 1 -2.63 -10.49 -39.38
CA MET A 1 -2.81 -9.77 -38.10
C MET A 1 -2.48 -8.29 -38.30
N ARG A 2 -3.43 -7.36 -38.11
CA ARG A 2 -3.14 -5.91 -38.14
C ARG A 2 -2.25 -5.56 -36.96
N LYS A 3 -1.06 -4.97 -37.20
CA LYS A 3 -0.21 -4.40 -36.16
C LYS A 3 -0.79 -3.04 -35.77
N SER A 4 -1.17 -2.87 -34.52
CA SER A 4 -1.59 -1.58 -33.97
C SER A 4 -0.41 -1.05 -33.15
N THR A 5 0.00 0.19 -33.43
CA THR A 5 1.05 0.90 -32.67
C THR A 5 0.39 1.80 -31.63
N THR A 6 0.84 1.72 -30.41
CA THR A 6 0.40 2.62 -29.33
C THR A 6 1.60 3.43 -28.88
N THR A 7 1.49 4.75 -28.96
CA THR A 7 2.50 5.70 -28.45
C THR A 7 2.01 6.25 -27.12
N LEU A 8 2.90 6.38 -26.16
CA LEU A 8 2.65 7.01 -24.86
C LEU A 8 3.74 8.07 -24.64
N THR A 9 3.32 9.31 -24.35
CA THR A 9 4.21 10.46 -24.14
C THR A 9 4.19 10.92 -22.67
N PRO A 10 5.21 11.69 -22.22
CA PRO A 10 5.21 12.29 -20.88
C PRO A 10 3.97 13.13 -20.59
N ALA A 11 3.55 13.98 -21.54
CA ALA A 11 2.34 14.80 -21.40
C ALA A 11 1.07 13.96 -21.23
N GLN A 12 0.95 12.82 -21.92
CA GLN A 12 -0.18 11.91 -21.75
C GLN A 12 -0.15 11.26 -20.37
N VAL A 13 1.01 10.84 -19.85
CA VAL A 13 1.15 10.28 -18.51
C VAL A 13 0.75 11.30 -17.45
N TYR A 14 1.20 12.55 -17.59
CA TYR A 14 0.81 13.65 -16.70
C TYR A 14 -0.71 13.89 -16.72
N ARG A 15 -1.31 13.94 -17.91
CA ARG A 15 -2.78 14.08 -18.05
C ARG A 15 -3.50 12.94 -17.31
N PHE A 16 -3.10 11.69 -17.52
CA PHE A 16 -3.69 10.57 -16.80
C PHE A 16 -3.49 10.67 -15.29
N ALA A 17 -2.33 11.15 -14.80
CA ALA A 17 -2.11 11.38 -13.37
C ALA A 17 -3.07 12.44 -12.82
N SER A 18 -3.27 13.53 -13.57
CA SER A 18 -4.22 14.58 -13.22
C SER A 18 -5.67 14.06 -13.21
N ASP A 19 -6.06 13.31 -14.24
CA ASP A 19 -7.40 12.68 -14.34
C ASP A 19 -7.67 11.68 -13.20
N PHE A 20 -6.63 11.03 -12.67
CA PHE A 20 -6.75 10.14 -11.52
C PHE A 20 -6.96 10.88 -10.20
N CYS A 21 -6.47 12.11 -10.08
CA CYS A 21 -6.43 12.84 -8.82
C CYS A 21 -7.45 13.99 -8.76
N GLN A 22 -7.46 14.89 -9.75
CA GLN A 22 -8.20 16.14 -9.70
C GLN A 22 -9.71 15.98 -9.50
N PRO A 23 -10.43 15.08 -10.21
CA PRO A 23 -11.88 14.95 -10.05
C PRO A 23 -12.33 14.49 -8.66
N HIS A 24 -11.41 13.92 -7.88
CA HIS A 24 -11.68 13.36 -6.56
C HIS A 24 -11.10 14.19 -5.44
N LEU A 25 -9.87 14.69 -5.58
CA LEU A 25 -9.25 15.58 -4.59
C LEU A 25 -9.86 16.95 -4.65
N ASP A 26 -10.34 17.37 -5.83
CA ASP A 26 -11.10 18.59 -6.05
C ASP A 26 -10.39 19.83 -5.51
N PHE A 27 -9.10 19.95 -5.86
CA PHE A 27 -8.33 21.13 -5.54
C PHE A 27 -8.82 22.34 -6.34
N GLN A 28 -9.06 23.45 -5.65
CA GLN A 28 -9.49 24.71 -6.22
C GLN A 28 -8.32 25.69 -6.34
N ALA A 29 -8.44 26.67 -7.24
CA ALA A 29 -7.49 27.78 -7.28
C ALA A 29 -7.63 28.65 -6.03
N LYS A 30 -6.51 29.07 -5.44
CA LYS A 30 -6.46 30.00 -4.30
C LYS A 30 -5.37 31.05 -4.54
N GLY A 31 -5.78 32.22 -4.93
CA GLY A 31 -4.89 33.29 -5.36
C GLY A 31 -4.05 32.85 -6.58
N LYS A 32 -2.74 32.97 -6.49
CA LYS A 32 -1.80 32.56 -7.54
C LYS A 32 -1.60 31.04 -7.62
N VAL A 33 -2.10 30.25 -6.66
CA VAL A 33 -1.91 28.80 -6.61
C VAL A 33 -3.11 28.11 -7.25
N THR A 34 -2.93 27.62 -8.46
CA THR A 34 -3.96 26.87 -9.20
C THR A 34 -3.99 25.40 -8.77
N ALA A 35 -5.09 24.69 -9.07
CA ALA A 35 -5.17 23.25 -8.89
C ALA A 35 -4.06 22.50 -9.66
N THR A 36 -3.72 22.99 -10.85
CA THR A 36 -2.62 22.43 -11.66
C THR A 36 -1.28 22.58 -10.95
N ILE A 37 -0.97 23.75 -10.38
CA ILE A 37 0.25 23.97 -9.60
C ILE A 37 0.29 22.99 -8.40
N LEU A 38 -0.82 22.86 -7.66
CA LEU A 38 -0.89 21.96 -6.51
C LEU A 38 -0.56 20.51 -6.91
N LEU A 39 -1.18 20.01 -7.97
CA LEU A 39 -0.94 18.64 -8.44
C LEU A 39 0.45 18.44 -9.03
N THR A 40 0.93 19.41 -9.84
CA THR A 40 2.24 19.28 -10.49
C THR A 40 3.36 19.24 -9.47
N VAL A 41 3.32 20.11 -8.46
CA VAL A 41 4.32 20.09 -7.37
C VAL A 41 4.23 18.79 -6.55
N LEU A 42 3.02 18.27 -6.28
CA LEU A 42 2.85 16.98 -5.61
C LEU A 42 3.44 15.84 -6.46
N PHE A 43 3.20 15.83 -7.78
CA PHE A 43 3.72 14.78 -8.66
C PHE A 43 5.24 14.87 -8.81
N ALA A 44 5.79 16.08 -8.96
CA ALA A 44 7.23 16.30 -9.04
C ALA A 44 7.95 15.90 -7.73
N ALA A 45 7.39 16.28 -6.57
CA ALA A 45 7.90 15.87 -5.28
C ALA A 45 7.87 14.34 -5.09
N ALA A 46 6.77 13.69 -5.52
CA ALA A 46 6.63 12.25 -5.47
C ALA A 46 7.62 11.55 -6.44
N ALA A 47 7.81 12.09 -7.63
CA ALA A 47 8.71 11.55 -8.65
C ALA A 47 10.16 11.51 -8.19
N ARG A 48 10.60 12.50 -7.44
CA ARG A 48 11.98 12.59 -6.91
C ARG A 48 12.15 12.07 -5.49
N ILE A 49 11.09 11.63 -4.83
CA ILE A 49 11.12 11.30 -3.41
C ILE A 49 11.65 12.52 -2.60
N SER A 50 11.31 13.73 -3.02
CA SER A 50 11.73 14.98 -2.40
C SER A 50 10.66 15.55 -1.46
N SER A 51 10.97 16.62 -0.75
CA SER A 51 9.99 17.41 -0.01
C SER A 51 9.30 18.42 -0.94
N ILE A 52 8.16 18.94 -0.50
CA ILE A 52 7.50 20.06 -1.21
C ILE A 52 8.43 21.29 -1.24
N SER A 53 9.10 21.57 -0.12
CA SER A 53 10.07 22.66 0.00
C SER A 53 11.14 22.58 -1.10
N GLU A 54 11.81 21.45 -1.18
CA GLU A 54 12.84 21.21 -2.19
C GLU A 54 12.28 21.32 -3.61
N THR A 55 11.08 20.84 -3.83
CA THR A 55 10.44 20.90 -5.15
C THR A 55 10.11 22.34 -5.56
N CYS A 56 9.55 23.15 -4.64
CA CYS A 56 9.27 24.56 -4.91
C CYS A 56 10.56 25.38 -5.16
N ARG A 57 11.64 25.05 -4.46
CA ARG A 57 12.95 25.74 -4.68
C ARG A 57 13.62 25.37 -6.00
N ARG A 58 13.23 24.28 -6.62
CA ARG A 58 13.81 23.80 -7.89
C ARG A 58 13.07 24.30 -9.14
N LEU A 59 11.79 24.59 -8.99
CA LEU A 59 10.95 25.07 -10.10
C LEU A 59 10.91 26.60 -10.09
N THR A 60 11.06 27.21 -11.27
CA THR A 60 11.16 28.68 -11.40
C THR A 60 9.80 29.36 -11.20
N ASP A 61 8.78 28.87 -11.91
CA ASP A 61 7.47 29.54 -12.03
C ASP A 61 6.41 28.95 -11.09
N VAL A 62 6.84 28.52 -9.88
CA VAL A 62 5.93 28.05 -8.84
C VAL A 62 6.01 28.99 -7.60
N PRO A 63 4.93 29.10 -6.83
CA PRO A 63 4.96 29.88 -5.60
C PRO A 63 6.00 29.36 -4.60
N SER A 64 6.43 30.26 -3.70
CA SER A 64 7.29 29.86 -2.58
C SER A 64 6.67 28.71 -1.80
N GLU A 65 7.53 27.92 -1.13
CA GLU A 65 7.12 26.81 -0.27
C GLU A 65 6.00 27.21 0.69
N GLU A 66 6.14 28.37 1.33
CA GLU A 66 5.18 28.85 2.32
C GLU A 66 3.82 29.14 1.69
N THR A 67 3.80 29.83 0.53
CA THR A 67 2.59 30.15 -0.20
C THR A 67 1.90 28.88 -0.70
N TYR A 68 2.67 27.93 -1.25
CA TYR A 68 2.17 26.64 -1.66
C TYR A 68 1.58 25.85 -0.48
N ALA A 69 2.31 25.77 0.64
CA ALA A 69 1.86 25.05 1.84
C ALA A 69 0.59 25.67 2.42
N LYS A 70 0.48 26.99 2.50
CA LYS A 70 -0.73 27.70 2.93
C LYS A 70 -1.91 27.36 2.02
N ALA A 71 -1.72 27.40 0.71
CA ALA A 71 -2.78 27.08 -0.26
C ALA A 71 -3.21 25.60 -0.16
N LEU A 72 -2.27 24.67 -0.05
CA LEU A 72 -2.56 23.25 0.13
C LEU A 72 -3.32 23.00 1.44
N TYR A 73 -2.82 23.53 2.56
CA TYR A 73 -3.42 23.29 3.88
C TYR A 73 -4.81 23.89 4.02
N ALA A 74 -5.08 25.01 3.38
CA ALA A 74 -6.40 25.61 3.37
C ALA A 74 -7.44 24.76 2.61
N GLN A 75 -7.00 23.84 1.76
CA GLN A 75 -7.85 22.96 0.96
C GLN A 75 -7.89 21.53 1.48
N LEU A 76 -7.08 21.22 2.50
CA LEU A 76 -7.12 19.90 3.10
C LEU A 76 -8.40 19.73 3.92
N PHE A 77 -9.19 18.79 3.50
CA PHE A 77 -10.39 18.34 4.19
C PHE A 77 -10.07 17.76 5.57
N CYS A 78 -11.09 17.60 6.40
CA CYS A 78 -10.94 16.74 7.58
C CYS A 78 -10.51 15.32 7.12
N LEU A 79 -9.90 14.59 8.02
CA LEU A 79 -9.34 13.26 7.69
C LEU A 79 -10.37 12.31 7.06
N GLU A 80 -11.60 12.30 7.57
CA GLU A 80 -12.66 11.42 7.10
C GLU A 80 -13.09 11.75 5.65
N GLU A 81 -13.20 13.02 5.35
CA GLU A 81 -13.51 13.44 3.98
C GLU A 81 -12.36 13.17 3.02
N LEU A 82 -11.13 13.42 3.44
CA LEU A 82 -9.95 13.09 2.64
C LEU A 82 -9.87 11.56 2.38
N LYS A 83 -10.14 10.74 3.38
CA LYS A 83 -10.26 9.28 3.23
C LYS A 83 -11.31 8.92 2.18
N ARG A 84 -12.49 9.53 2.26
CA ARG A 84 -13.58 9.30 1.30
C ARG A 84 -13.16 9.66 -0.12
N LYS A 85 -12.58 10.84 -0.32
CA LYS A 85 -12.13 11.34 -1.64
C LYS A 85 -11.02 10.47 -2.24
N VAL A 86 -10.01 10.15 -1.46
CA VAL A 86 -8.89 9.28 -1.87
C VAL A 86 -9.39 7.89 -2.28
N ASN A 87 -10.27 7.29 -1.49
CA ASN A 87 -10.79 5.95 -1.79
C ASN A 87 -11.74 5.95 -2.99
N ALA A 88 -12.44 7.05 -3.25
CA ALA A 88 -13.21 7.24 -4.48
C ALA A 88 -12.27 7.26 -5.71
N ALA A 89 -11.13 7.96 -5.63
CA ALA A 89 -10.12 7.97 -6.70
C ALA A 89 -9.58 6.56 -7.01
N PHE A 90 -9.28 5.74 -6.01
CA PHE A 90 -8.83 4.36 -6.25
C PHE A 90 -9.87 3.54 -7.01
N THR A 91 -11.14 3.72 -6.72
CA THR A 91 -12.21 2.88 -7.29
C THR A 91 -12.70 3.36 -8.64
N ALA A 92 -12.59 4.65 -8.94
CA ALA A 92 -13.05 5.24 -10.20
C ALA A 92 -12.39 4.59 -11.43
N HIS A 93 -11.09 4.32 -11.34
CA HIS A 93 -10.27 3.82 -12.45
C HIS A 93 -10.08 2.31 -12.47
N LEU A 94 -10.83 1.56 -11.64
CA LEU A 94 -10.73 0.10 -11.63
C LEU A 94 -11.28 -0.52 -12.92
N PRO A 95 -10.62 -1.58 -13.44
CA PRO A 95 -11.12 -2.32 -14.59
C PRO A 95 -12.55 -2.82 -14.38
N ARG A 96 -13.41 -2.60 -15.37
CA ARG A 96 -14.81 -3.11 -15.34
C ARG A 96 -14.89 -4.62 -15.09
N ALA A 97 -13.87 -5.36 -15.50
CA ALA A 97 -13.75 -6.78 -15.24
C ALA A 97 -13.78 -7.17 -13.75
N LEU A 98 -13.36 -6.28 -12.84
CA LEU A 98 -13.44 -6.50 -11.40
C LEU A 98 -14.88 -6.42 -10.89
N ARG A 99 -15.71 -5.56 -11.46
CA ARG A 99 -17.12 -5.38 -11.08
C ARG A 99 -18.02 -6.47 -11.65
N ARG A 100 -17.68 -7.02 -12.84
CA ARG A 100 -18.49 -8.03 -13.56
C ARG A 100 -18.22 -9.48 -13.15
N ARG A 101 -17.25 -9.73 -12.26
CA ARG A 101 -16.83 -11.09 -11.93
C ARG A 101 -17.81 -11.80 -11.00
N ARG A 102 -18.81 -12.44 -11.58
CA ARG A 102 -19.73 -13.36 -10.87
C ARG A 102 -19.17 -14.79 -10.72
N LYS A 103 -18.30 -15.25 -11.63
CA LYS A 103 -17.85 -16.65 -11.70
C LYS A 103 -16.57 -16.98 -10.91
N ARG A 104 -15.72 -16.00 -10.57
CA ARG A 104 -14.50 -16.25 -9.79
C ARG A 104 -14.41 -15.26 -8.62
N PRO A 105 -14.22 -15.75 -7.40
CA PRO A 105 -14.14 -14.89 -6.24
C PRO A 105 -12.94 -13.95 -6.36
N LEU A 106 -13.13 -12.67 -6.04
CA LEU A 106 -12.04 -11.70 -5.98
C LEU A 106 -11.13 -12.05 -4.79
N ARG A 107 -9.84 -12.16 -5.06
CA ARG A 107 -8.83 -12.30 -4.01
C ARG A 107 -8.35 -10.91 -3.62
N VAL A 108 -8.61 -10.55 -2.38
CA VAL A 108 -8.21 -9.26 -1.82
C VAL A 108 -7.19 -9.53 -0.72
N ALA A 109 -6.02 -8.94 -0.86
CA ALA A 109 -5.00 -8.99 0.16
C ALA A 109 -5.04 -7.70 0.99
N ILE A 110 -4.93 -7.82 2.32
CA ILE A 110 -4.92 -6.72 3.26
C ILE A 110 -3.63 -6.79 4.08
N ASP A 111 -2.98 -5.64 4.21
CA ASP A 111 -1.75 -5.52 4.97
C ASP A 111 -1.55 -4.10 5.51
N LEU A 112 -0.62 -3.95 6.47
CA LEU A 112 -0.22 -2.67 7.02
C LEU A 112 1.15 -2.27 6.49
N THR A 113 1.28 -0.99 6.11
CA THR A 113 2.58 -0.38 5.88
C THR A 113 2.91 0.58 7.02
N LEU A 114 4.14 0.49 7.52
CA LEU A 114 4.63 1.29 8.62
C LEU A 114 5.70 2.24 8.10
N ILE A 115 5.46 3.53 8.19
CA ILE A 115 6.41 4.58 7.82
C ILE A 115 7.13 5.04 9.08
N PRO A 116 8.46 4.84 9.21
CA PRO A 116 9.20 5.23 10.39
C PRO A 116 9.06 6.72 10.68
N TYR A 117 8.94 7.06 11.96
CA TYR A 117 8.93 8.40 12.46
C TYR A 117 9.99 8.56 13.54
N TYR A 118 10.89 9.54 13.37
CA TYR A 118 12.03 9.78 14.24
C TYR A 118 11.88 11.06 15.07
N GLY A 119 10.84 11.85 14.80
CA GLY A 119 10.60 13.10 15.52
C GLY A 119 10.08 12.87 16.94
N GLN A 120 10.17 13.91 17.75
CA GLN A 120 9.56 13.95 19.07
C GLN A 120 8.06 14.21 18.93
N TYR A 121 7.26 13.34 19.50
CA TYR A 121 5.83 13.50 19.66
C TYR A 121 5.46 13.43 21.13
N PRO A 122 4.49 14.21 21.61
CA PRO A 122 4.00 14.07 22.97
C PRO A 122 3.60 12.62 23.25
N LEU A 123 3.91 12.12 24.43
CA LEU A 123 3.48 10.80 24.87
C LEU A 123 1.96 10.70 24.77
N GLY A 124 1.47 9.68 24.07
CA GLY A 124 0.03 9.45 23.94
C GLY A 124 -0.62 9.98 22.66
N HIS A 125 0.13 10.60 21.74
CA HIS A 125 -0.46 11.09 20.48
C HIS A 125 -1.12 9.95 19.68
N PRO A 126 -2.44 10.03 19.38
CA PRO A 126 -3.20 8.91 18.82
C PRO A 126 -2.73 8.49 17.44
N GLU A 127 -2.16 9.38 16.67
CA GLU A 127 -1.73 9.14 15.29
C GLU A 127 -0.42 8.36 15.17
N ILE A 128 0.32 8.21 16.28
CA ILE A 128 1.58 7.45 16.31
C ILE A 128 1.30 6.00 16.68
N TYR A 129 1.39 5.15 15.68
CA TYR A 129 1.30 3.71 15.86
C TYR A 129 2.59 3.18 16.49
N ARG A 130 2.46 2.36 17.53
CA ARG A 130 3.59 1.73 18.22
C ARG A 130 3.72 0.27 17.79
N SER A 131 4.91 -0.11 17.39
CA SER A 131 5.21 -1.49 16.99
C SER A 131 6.59 -1.92 17.50
N LYS A 132 6.95 -3.18 17.23
CA LYS A 132 8.33 -3.64 17.43
C LYS A 132 9.30 -2.75 16.70
N ALA A 133 10.50 -2.57 17.25
CA ALA A 133 11.53 -1.74 16.65
C ALA A 133 11.80 -2.18 15.19
N LYS A 134 11.77 -1.22 14.28
CA LYS A 134 12.07 -1.40 12.86
C LYS A 134 12.70 -0.12 12.33
N ALA A 135 13.78 -0.23 11.57
CA ALA A 135 14.53 0.92 11.06
C ALA A 135 14.91 1.94 12.19
N GLY A 136 15.35 1.46 13.33
CA GLY A 136 15.83 2.29 14.45
C GLY A 136 14.75 2.98 15.27
N THR A 137 13.46 2.77 15.00
CA THR A 137 12.37 3.39 15.77
C THR A 137 11.28 2.38 16.15
N ARG A 138 10.48 2.72 17.17
CA ARG A 138 9.23 2.04 17.54
C ARG A 138 8.00 2.88 17.20
N SER A 139 8.19 4.08 16.63
CA SER A 139 7.13 5.03 16.29
C SER A 139 6.92 5.06 14.79
N PHE A 140 5.68 4.95 14.34
CA PHE A 140 5.35 4.86 12.92
C PHE A 140 4.07 5.64 12.63
N PHE A 141 3.98 6.18 11.42
CA PHE A 141 2.68 6.43 10.80
C PHE A 141 2.28 5.15 10.07
N ALA A 142 1.15 4.58 10.46
CA ALA A 142 0.68 3.31 9.93
C ALA A 142 -0.50 3.52 8.97
N TYR A 143 -0.49 2.75 7.88
CA TYR A 143 -1.58 2.77 6.89
C TYR A 143 -1.93 1.33 6.52
N ALA A 144 -3.20 1.01 6.54
CA ALA A 144 -3.71 -0.26 6.07
C ALA A 144 -4.21 -0.12 4.64
N THR A 145 -3.87 -1.07 3.79
CA THR A 145 -4.29 -1.08 2.39
C THR A 145 -4.91 -2.40 2.01
N ALA A 146 -5.85 -2.34 1.07
CA ALA A 146 -6.45 -3.49 0.43
C ALA A 146 -6.11 -3.51 -1.06
N TYR A 147 -5.65 -4.66 -1.55
CA TYR A 147 -5.32 -4.89 -2.95
C TYR A 147 -6.16 -5.99 -3.55
N VAL A 148 -6.54 -5.81 -4.80
CA VAL A 148 -7.13 -6.87 -5.61
C VAL A 148 -6.15 -7.33 -6.69
N MET A 149 -6.19 -8.62 -6.99
CA MET A 149 -5.40 -9.21 -8.06
C MET A 149 -6.26 -9.50 -9.27
N LEU A 150 -5.88 -8.94 -10.43
CA LEU A 150 -6.52 -9.17 -11.72
C LEU A 150 -5.47 -9.45 -12.79
N HIS A 151 -5.48 -10.65 -13.37
CA HIS A 151 -4.53 -11.06 -14.42
C HIS A 151 -3.05 -10.77 -14.09
N GLY A 152 -2.64 -11.05 -12.84
CA GLY A 152 -1.29 -10.75 -12.36
C GLY A 152 -1.05 -9.30 -11.93
N GLN A 153 -1.99 -8.39 -12.23
CA GLN A 153 -1.95 -6.99 -11.81
C GLN A 153 -2.53 -6.81 -10.42
N ARG A 154 -2.03 -5.83 -9.69
CA ARG A 154 -2.43 -5.52 -8.31
C ARG A 154 -2.90 -4.08 -8.22
N PHE A 155 -4.20 -3.91 -8.10
CA PHE A 155 -4.82 -2.60 -7.92
C PHE A 155 -5.07 -2.35 -6.44
N THR A 156 -4.63 -1.22 -5.91
CA THR A 156 -5.06 -0.74 -4.59
C THR A 156 -6.54 -0.40 -4.67
N LEU A 157 -7.33 -0.96 -3.78
CA LEU A 157 -8.78 -0.73 -3.69
C LEU A 157 -9.13 0.31 -2.65
N ALA A 158 -8.44 0.25 -1.52
CA ALA A 158 -8.71 1.09 -0.37
C ALA A 158 -7.45 1.31 0.46
N VAL A 159 -7.40 2.45 1.13
CA VAL A 159 -6.40 2.80 2.13
C VAL A 159 -7.08 3.51 3.30
N THR A 160 -6.65 3.19 4.51
CA THR A 160 -7.01 3.93 5.71
C THR A 160 -5.77 4.15 6.58
N PRO A 161 -5.59 5.32 7.19
CA PRO A 161 -4.60 5.49 8.23
C PRO A 161 -5.00 4.67 9.45
N VAL A 162 -4.01 4.25 10.24
CA VAL A 162 -4.22 3.44 11.45
C VAL A 162 -3.69 4.19 12.64
N THR A 163 -4.56 4.48 13.58
CA THR A 163 -4.23 5.17 14.82
C THR A 163 -3.93 4.19 15.95
N ARG A 164 -3.40 4.69 17.06
CA ARG A 164 -3.11 3.87 18.25
C ARG A 164 -4.36 3.36 18.94
N SER A 165 -5.48 4.07 18.82
CA SER A 165 -6.76 3.73 19.47
C SER A 165 -7.52 2.64 18.72
N GLU A 166 -7.21 2.42 17.44
CA GLU A 166 -7.91 1.44 16.60
C GLU A 166 -7.35 0.05 16.77
N THR A 167 -8.23 -0.92 16.87
CA THR A 167 -7.86 -2.34 16.79
C THR A 167 -7.72 -2.77 15.32
N LEU A 168 -6.95 -3.84 15.09
CA LEU A 168 -6.86 -4.42 13.73
C LEU A 168 -8.22 -4.92 13.21
N LYS A 169 -9.17 -5.20 14.10
CA LYS A 169 -10.54 -5.54 13.73
C LYS A 169 -11.25 -4.32 13.16
N ASP A 170 -11.14 -3.15 13.81
CA ASP A 170 -11.78 -1.91 13.35
C ASP A 170 -11.23 -1.49 11.99
N VAL A 171 -9.90 -1.52 11.83
CA VAL A 171 -9.22 -1.28 10.55
C VAL A 171 -9.71 -2.23 9.45
N LEU A 172 -9.86 -3.51 9.77
CA LEU A 172 -10.37 -4.49 8.81
C LEU A 172 -11.82 -4.22 8.43
N GLN A 173 -12.65 -3.85 9.40
CA GLN A 173 -14.05 -3.46 9.17
C GLN A 173 -14.15 -2.26 8.24
N GLU A 174 -13.36 -1.23 8.49
CA GLU A 174 -13.32 -0.02 7.66
C GLU A 174 -12.90 -0.33 6.22
N LEU A 175 -11.81 -1.08 6.02
CA LEU A 175 -11.38 -1.47 4.68
C LEU A 175 -12.43 -2.29 3.93
N LEU A 176 -13.10 -3.21 4.60
CA LEU A 176 -14.18 -3.99 4.01
C LEU A 176 -15.41 -3.14 3.67
N ALA A 177 -15.74 -2.14 4.49
CA ALA A 177 -16.80 -1.17 4.21
C ALA A 177 -16.46 -0.32 2.97
N LEU A 178 -15.23 0.19 2.86
CA LEU A 178 -14.75 0.93 1.69
C LEU A 178 -14.83 0.09 0.40
N ILE A 179 -14.39 -1.17 0.45
CA ILE A 179 -14.46 -2.10 -0.68
C ILE A 179 -15.92 -2.39 -1.07
N SER A 180 -16.78 -2.56 -0.09
CA SER A 180 -18.23 -2.80 -0.31
C SER A 180 -18.89 -1.59 -0.95
N LYS A 181 -18.57 -0.36 -0.47
CA LYS A 181 -19.03 0.91 -1.04
C LYS A 181 -18.60 1.09 -2.50
N ALA A 182 -17.45 0.55 -2.89
CA ALA A 182 -16.98 0.49 -4.27
C ALA A 182 -17.73 -0.53 -5.14
N GLY A 183 -18.75 -1.21 -4.61
CA GLY A 183 -19.51 -2.25 -5.30
C GLY A 183 -18.75 -3.57 -5.49
N LEU A 184 -17.66 -3.78 -4.74
CA LEU A 184 -16.83 -4.98 -4.85
C LEU A 184 -17.13 -5.95 -3.69
N ARG A 185 -17.12 -7.24 -3.99
CA ARG A 185 -17.31 -8.30 -3.00
C ARG A 185 -16.08 -9.21 -2.96
N PRO A 186 -15.26 -9.14 -1.92
CA PRO A 186 -14.16 -10.09 -1.73
C PRO A 186 -14.69 -11.50 -1.58
N GLY A 187 -14.19 -12.42 -2.40
CA GLY A 187 -14.51 -13.83 -2.29
C GLY A 187 -13.47 -14.61 -1.49
N LEU A 188 -12.28 -14.07 -1.32
CA LEU A 188 -11.24 -14.60 -0.44
C LEU A 188 -10.33 -13.47 0.04
N LEU A 189 -10.23 -13.31 1.35
CA LEU A 189 -9.30 -12.40 2.00
C LEU A 189 -7.97 -13.10 2.27
N LEU A 190 -6.87 -12.50 1.88
CA LEU A 190 -5.51 -12.91 2.20
C LEU A 190 -4.95 -11.93 3.23
N LEU A 191 -4.87 -12.35 4.47
CA LEU A 191 -4.50 -11.49 5.60
C LEU A 191 -3.09 -11.81 6.09
N ASP A 192 -2.40 -10.82 6.66
CA ASP A 192 -1.12 -11.09 7.32
C ASP A 192 -1.34 -11.83 8.64
N ARG A 193 -0.28 -12.43 9.14
CA ARG A 193 -0.29 -13.14 10.43
C ARG A 193 -0.74 -12.26 11.61
N GLY A 194 -0.53 -10.94 11.54
CA GLY A 194 -0.99 -9.99 12.56
C GLY A 194 -2.49 -10.01 12.78
N PHE A 195 -3.27 -10.45 11.78
CA PHE A 195 -4.72 -10.60 11.87
C PHE A 195 -5.18 -11.92 12.53
N TYR A 196 -4.26 -12.82 12.89
CA TYR A 196 -4.60 -14.09 13.52
C TYR A 196 -4.96 -13.89 15.00
N SER A 197 -6.22 -13.57 15.26
CA SER A 197 -6.79 -13.40 16.59
C SER A 197 -8.23 -13.90 16.66
N VAL A 198 -8.69 -14.22 17.88
CA VAL A 198 -10.06 -14.71 18.13
C VAL A 198 -11.10 -13.69 17.67
N GLU A 199 -10.87 -12.42 17.93
CA GLU A 199 -11.78 -11.31 17.60
C GLU A 199 -11.97 -11.18 16.10
N ILE A 200 -10.88 -11.19 15.33
CA ILE A 200 -10.91 -11.06 13.88
C ILE A 200 -11.52 -12.30 13.24
N ILE A 201 -11.13 -13.49 13.69
CA ILE A 201 -11.67 -14.74 13.14
C ILE A 201 -13.19 -14.80 13.35
N ARG A 202 -13.68 -14.52 14.59
CA ARG A 202 -15.11 -14.48 14.87
C ARG A 202 -15.85 -13.46 14.01
N TYR A 203 -15.29 -12.25 13.87
CA TYR A 203 -15.87 -11.22 13.03
C TYR A 203 -16.01 -11.70 11.57
N LEU A 204 -14.95 -12.26 10.98
CA LEU A 204 -14.96 -12.75 9.61
C LEU A 204 -15.93 -13.90 9.38
N GLN A 205 -16.03 -14.82 10.35
CA GLN A 205 -17.00 -15.93 10.34
C GLN A 205 -18.44 -15.42 10.41
N GLN A 206 -18.74 -14.51 11.34
CA GLN A 206 -20.06 -13.88 11.47
C GLN A 206 -20.45 -13.09 10.22
N ALA A 207 -19.51 -12.34 9.65
CA ALA A 207 -19.70 -11.60 8.39
C ALA A 207 -19.69 -12.50 7.14
N ARG A 208 -19.54 -13.80 7.27
CA ARG A 208 -19.43 -14.80 6.18
C ARG A 208 -18.38 -14.40 5.13
N ARG A 209 -17.20 -13.95 5.62
CA ARG A 209 -16.07 -13.54 4.77
C ARG A 209 -15.00 -14.64 4.74
N PRO A 210 -14.83 -15.35 3.61
CA PRO A 210 -13.77 -16.35 3.47
C PRO A 210 -12.39 -15.72 3.63
N PHE A 211 -11.51 -16.39 4.35
CA PHE A 211 -10.16 -15.91 4.60
C PHE A 211 -9.10 -17.01 4.59
N LEU A 212 -7.86 -16.59 4.40
CA LEU A 212 -6.65 -17.39 4.51
C LEU A 212 -5.55 -16.51 5.12
N MET A 213 -4.95 -16.96 6.23
CA MET A 213 -3.87 -16.25 6.92
C MET A 213 -2.88 -17.22 7.57
N PRO A 214 -1.62 -16.82 7.79
CA PRO A 214 -0.68 -17.64 8.54
C PRO A 214 -1.04 -17.70 10.03
N VAL A 215 -0.73 -18.81 10.64
CA VAL A 215 -0.90 -19.02 12.07
C VAL A 215 0.28 -18.45 12.86
N ILE A 216 -0.01 -17.67 13.90
CA ILE A 216 0.98 -17.29 14.91
C ILE A 216 1.09 -18.43 15.91
N GLY A 217 2.32 -18.80 16.28
CA GLY A 217 2.56 -19.76 17.34
C GLY A 217 2.17 -19.20 18.72
N HIS A 218 1.13 -19.73 19.30
CA HIS A 218 0.70 -19.47 20.67
C HIS A 218 0.82 -20.73 21.51
N GLY A 219 1.03 -20.58 22.81
CA GLY A 219 1.23 -21.66 23.74
C GLY A 219 2.70 -22.04 23.94
N ARG A 220 2.93 -23.17 24.60
CA ARG A 220 4.27 -23.68 24.89
C ARG A 220 5.03 -24.02 23.59
N LYS A 221 6.30 -23.70 23.58
CA LYS A 221 7.18 -23.97 22.41
C LYS A 221 7.71 -25.40 22.46
N ALA A 222 8.32 -25.85 21.34
CA ALA A 222 9.16 -27.04 21.32
C ALA A 222 10.28 -26.94 22.39
N GLY A 223 10.57 -28.02 23.10
CA GLY A 223 11.56 -28.05 24.19
C GLY A 223 11.02 -27.68 25.57
N HIS A 224 9.77 -27.29 25.70
CA HIS A 224 9.15 -27.16 27.02
C HIS A 224 8.97 -28.55 27.66
N PRO A 225 9.23 -28.72 28.99
CA PRO A 225 9.16 -30.04 29.64
C PRO A 225 7.83 -30.77 29.45
N GLN A 226 6.71 -30.04 29.48
CA GLN A 226 5.37 -30.58 29.25
C GLN A 226 4.98 -30.64 27.74
N GLY A 227 5.95 -30.50 26.85
CA GLY A 227 5.74 -30.48 25.40
C GLY A 227 5.07 -29.20 24.88
N PRO A 228 4.95 -29.08 23.56
CA PRO A 228 4.32 -27.93 22.87
C PRO A 228 2.81 -27.95 23.13
N SER A 229 2.21 -26.74 23.10
CA SER A 229 0.77 -26.59 23.20
C SER A 229 0.22 -25.52 22.26
N GLY A 230 -1.10 -25.45 22.16
CA GLY A 230 -1.78 -24.48 21.33
C GLY A 230 -1.39 -24.62 19.84
N SER A 231 -1.26 -23.51 19.13
CA SER A 231 -0.90 -23.53 17.71
C SER A 231 0.57 -23.87 17.41
N ASN A 232 1.44 -23.91 18.42
CA ASN A 232 2.82 -24.36 18.25
C ASN A 232 2.93 -25.86 17.91
N VAL A 233 1.95 -26.67 18.26
CA VAL A 233 1.86 -28.09 17.89
C VAL A 233 1.97 -28.28 16.37
N PHE A 234 1.33 -27.40 15.58
CA PHE A 234 1.32 -27.54 14.13
C PHE A 234 2.69 -27.33 13.47
N LYS A 235 3.62 -26.61 14.10
CA LYS A 235 4.98 -26.43 13.58
C LYS A 235 5.82 -27.68 13.68
N LEU A 236 5.46 -28.60 14.57
CA LEU A 236 6.16 -29.84 14.82
C LEU A 236 5.60 -31.02 14.02
N MET A 237 4.49 -30.81 13.29
CA MET A 237 3.89 -31.86 12.48
C MET A 237 4.91 -32.41 11.46
N THR A 238 5.05 -33.72 11.43
CA THR A 238 6.00 -34.44 10.55
C THR A 238 5.46 -34.60 9.13
N LYS A 239 4.14 -34.49 8.93
CA LYS A 239 3.47 -34.64 7.65
C LYS A 239 2.63 -33.41 7.32
N SER A 240 2.46 -33.13 6.03
CA SER A 240 1.46 -32.14 5.57
C SER A 240 0.05 -32.68 5.79
N GLY A 241 -0.91 -31.82 6.11
CA GLY A 241 -2.27 -32.27 6.36
C GLY A 241 -3.23 -31.14 6.74
N TRP A 242 -4.44 -31.57 7.08
CA TRP A 242 -5.58 -30.75 7.46
C TRP A 242 -5.94 -31.03 8.91
N PHE A 243 -6.15 -29.96 9.67
CA PHE A 243 -6.46 -30.04 11.07
C PHE A 243 -7.52 -28.99 11.43
N THR A 244 -8.05 -29.08 12.62
CA THR A 244 -8.92 -28.08 13.21
C THR A 244 -8.25 -27.51 14.46
N HIS A 245 -8.40 -26.24 14.69
CA HIS A 245 -7.87 -25.58 15.87
C HIS A 245 -8.86 -24.61 16.46
N THR A 246 -9.03 -24.69 17.78
CA THR A 246 -9.83 -23.75 18.57
C THR A 246 -8.90 -22.83 19.34
N LEU A 247 -8.92 -21.54 18.96
CA LEU A 247 -8.22 -20.48 19.68
C LEU A 247 -9.09 -20.01 20.85
N GLN A 248 -8.45 -19.58 21.91
CA GLN A 248 -9.10 -18.92 23.03
C GLN A 248 -8.31 -17.66 23.42
N ASN A 249 -9.00 -16.55 23.67
CA ASN A 249 -8.38 -15.34 24.19
C ASN A 249 -8.46 -15.26 25.73
N ALA A 250 -7.82 -14.24 26.33
CA ALA A 250 -7.83 -14.01 27.75
C ALA A 250 -9.25 -13.84 28.35
N LYS A 251 -10.20 -13.34 27.53
CA LYS A 251 -11.63 -13.20 27.92
C LYS A 251 -12.43 -14.51 27.73
N LYS A 252 -11.77 -15.66 27.64
CA LYS A 252 -12.35 -17.00 27.42
C LYS A 252 -13.22 -17.11 26.14
N LYS A 253 -13.22 -16.13 25.24
CA LYS A 253 -13.89 -16.25 23.94
C LYS A 253 -13.13 -17.22 23.06
N LYS A 254 -13.86 -18.06 22.32
CA LYS A 254 -13.30 -19.10 21.43
C LYS A 254 -13.60 -18.83 19.96
N ALA A 255 -12.71 -19.26 19.08
CA ALA A 255 -12.90 -19.30 17.63
C ALA A 255 -12.29 -20.57 17.06
N THR A 256 -13.05 -21.31 16.27
CA THR A 256 -12.59 -22.56 15.65
C THR A 256 -12.32 -22.30 14.15
N VAL A 257 -11.17 -22.75 13.66
CA VAL A 257 -10.73 -22.60 12.28
C VAL A 257 -10.16 -23.90 11.75
N ALA A 258 -10.24 -24.09 10.45
CA ALA A 258 -9.49 -25.13 9.76
C ALA A 258 -8.02 -24.69 9.59
N ILE A 259 -7.12 -25.63 9.78
CA ILE A 259 -5.68 -25.46 9.68
C ILE A 259 -5.14 -26.32 8.53
N CYS A 260 -4.30 -25.72 7.70
CA CYS A 260 -3.49 -26.41 6.70
C CYS A 260 -2.02 -26.35 7.10
N VAL A 261 -1.40 -27.50 7.25
CA VAL A 261 0.04 -27.61 7.46
C VAL A 261 0.70 -28.07 6.17
N LYS A 262 1.61 -27.27 5.62
CA LYS A 262 2.45 -27.67 4.50
C LYS A 262 3.88 -27.84 4.99
N ARG A 263 4.34 -29.07 5.02
CA ARG A 263 5.74 -29.41 5.30
C ARG A 263 6.55 -29.34 4.01
N THR A 264 7.67 -28.66 4.05
CA THR A 264 8.54 -28.44 2.89
C THR A 264 9.98 -28.66 3.30
N ARG A 265 10.74 -29.35 2.48
CA ARG A 265 12.19 -29.46 2.64
C ARG A 265 12.84 -28.24 2.01
N LEU A 266 13.52 -27.43 2.78
CA LEU A 266 14.27 -26.27 2.33
C LEU A 266 15.76 -26.59 2.33
N THR A 267 16.48 -26.04 1.38
CA THR A 267 17.96 -26.05 1.39
C THR A 267 18.41 -24.65 1.81
N ASP A 268 19.24 -24.56 2.83
CA ASP A 268 19.82 -23.29 3.27
C ASP A 268 20.93 -22.84 2.32
N ARG A 269 21.47 -21.64 2.57
CA ARG A 269 22.58 -21.06 1.79
C ARG A 269 23.87 -21.87 1.82
N HIS A 270 23.99 -22.83 2.75
CA HIS A 270 25.13 -23.72 2.91
C HIS A 270 24.84 -25.13 2.39
N GLY A 271 23.78 -25.35 1.61
CA GLY A 271 23.38 -26.62 1.06
C GLY A 271 22.72 -27.60 2.06
N ARG A 272 22.55 -27.23 3.33
CA ARG A 272 21.95 -28.07 4.37
C ARG A 272 20.45 -28.16 4.19
N LYS A 273 19.93 -29.37 4.19
CA LYS A 273 18.48 -29.61 4.05
C LYS A 273 17.79 -29.53 5.40
N LYS A 274 16.88 -28.58 5.55
CA LYS A 274 16.07 -28.38 6.75
C LYS A 274 14.58 -28.53 6.41
N TRP A 275 13.83 -29.17 7.30
CA TRP A 275 12.39 -29.20 7.20
C TRP A 275 11.79 -27.91 7.78
N ASP A 276 10.83 -27.33 7.07
CA ASP A 276 10.05 -26.19 7.53
C ASP A 276 8.57 -26.48 7.37
N SER A 277 7.76 -25.94 8.29
CA SER A 277 6.31 -26.13 8.31
C SER A 277 5.60 -24.80 8.16
N TRP A 278 4.88 -24.64 7.06
CA TRP A 278 4.02 -23.51 6.79
C TRP A 278 2.61 -23.83 7.30
N VAL A 279 2.13 -23.04 8.26
CA VAL A 279 0.85 -23.27 8.92
C VAL A 279 -0.11 -22.13 8.57
N TYR A 280 -1.25 -22.47 8.01
CA TYR A 280 -2.27 -21.52 7.58
C TYR A 280 -3.61 -21.84 8.23
N ALA A 281 -4.29 -20.81 8.74
CA ALA A 281 -5.69 -20.86 9.14
C ALA A 281 -6.57 -20.37 7.99
N TYR A 282 -7.68 -21.03 7.76
CA TYR A 282 -8.65 -20.67 6.74
C TYR A 282 -10.09 -20.98 7.18
N TRP A 283 -11.03 -20.29 6.54
CA TRP A 283 -12.44 -20.50 6.71
C TRP A 283 -13.21 -20.09 5.44
N GLY A 284 -14.35 -20.72 5.18
CA GLY A 284 -15.24 -20.40 4.05
C GLY A 284 -14.70 -20.79 2.67
N ILE A 285 -13.67 -21.63 2.62
CA ILE A 285 -13.11 -22.24 1.41
C ILE A 285 -12.92 -23.73 1.64
N THR A 286 -12.95 -24.52 0.55
CA THR A 286 -12.73 -25.97 0.59
C THR A 286 -11.54 -26.31 -0.32
N PRO A 287 -10.29 -26.12 0.16
CA PRO A 287 -9.12 -26.41 -0.63
C PRO A 287 -8.89 -27.92 -0.75
N GLN A 288 -8.71 -28.40 -1.97
CA GLN A 288 -8.50 -29.84 -2.23
C GLN A 288 -7.02 -30.25 -2.07
N ARG A 289 -6.08 -29.31 -2.20
CA ARG A 289 -4.63 -29.59 -2.15
C ARG A 289 -3.93 -28.63 -1.19
N VAL A 290 -3.07 -29.16 -0.33
CA VAL A 290 -2.23 -28.38 0.60
C VAL A 290 -1.36 -27.36 -0.16
N ASP A 291 -0.81 -27.74 -1.31
CA ASP A 291 -0.02 -26.84 -2.16
C ASP A 291 -0.82 -25.67 -2.69
N TRP A 292 -2.08 -25.85 -2.99
CA TRP A 292 -2.95 -24.76 -3.43
C TRP A 292 -3.07 -23.66 -2.36
N VAL A 293 -3.16 -24.06 -1.09
CA VAL A 293 -3.23 -23.11 0.05
C VAL A 293 -1.95 -22.26 0.08
N LYS A 294 -0.78 -22.90 0.09
CA LYS A 294 0.51 -22.22 0.08
C LYS A 294 0.68 -21.30 -1.14
N GLN A 295 0.37 -21.79 -2.34
CA GLN A 295 0.47 -21.01 -3.59
C GLN A 295 -0.53 -19.85 -3.62
N THR A 296 -1.74 -20.04 -3.09
CA THR A 296 -2.75 -18.99 -3.01
C THR A 296 -2.31 -17.91 -2.06
N TYR A 297 -1.80 -18.27 -0.88
CA TYR A 297 -1.28 -17.31 0.09
C TYR A 297 -0.04 -16.56 -0.43
N ARG A 298 0.88 -17.25 -1.11
CA ARG A 298 2.06 -16.60 -1.72
C ARG A 298 1.72 -15.41 -2.63
N LYS A 299 0.53 -15.39 -3.23
CA LYS A 299 0.07 -14.25 -4.04
C LYS A 299 -0.07 -12.97 -3.23
N ARG A 300 -0.22 -13.07 -1.89
CA ARG A 300 -0.20 -11.91 -0.99
C ARG A 300 1.13 -11.17 -1.02
N PHE A 301 2.25 -11.85 -1.13
CA PHE A 301 3.59 -11.23 -1.12
C PHE A 301 3.79 -10.13 -2.18
N GLY A 302 2.94 -10.09 -3.17
CA GLY A 302 2.91 -8.96 -4.09
C GLY A 302 2.52 -7.63 -3.46
N ILE A 303 1.97 -7.60 -2.24
CA ILE A 303 1.77 -6.38 -1.45
C ILE A 303 3.11 -5.73 -1.12
N GLU A 304 4.10 -6.51 -0.71
CA GLU A 304 5.44 -6.02 -0.37
C GLU A 304 6.09 -5.33 -1.57
N THR A 305 5.95 -5.90 -2.78
CA THR A 305 6.38 -5.25 -4.02
C THR A 305 5.59 -3.95 -4.26
N GLY A 306 4.28 -3.95 -4.00
CA GLY A 306 3.45 -2.74 -4.07
C GLY A 306 3.93 -1.63 -3.13
N TYR A 307 4.31 -1.97 -1.90
CA TYR A 307 4.86 -0.99 -0.95
C TYR A 307 6.25 -0.49 -1.34
N ARG A 308 7.10 -1.33 -1.93
CA ARG A 308 8.38 -0.87 -2.49
C ARG A 308 8.14 0.15 -3.60
N GLN A 309 7.23 -0.11 -4.51
CA GLN A 309 6.85 0.83 -5.57
C GLN A 309 6.21 2.11 -5.03
N MET A 310 5.33 2.01 -4.01
CA MET A 310 4.80 3.18 -3.30
C MET A 310 5.92 4.03 -2.68
N ASN A 311 6.93 3.40 -2.06
CA ASN A 311 8.05 4.12 -1.47
C ASN A 311 8.93 4.84 -2.51
N GLN A 312 8.92 4.40 -3.77
CA GLN A 312 9.56 5.11 -4.90
C GLN A 312 8.78 6.36 -5.35
N CYS A 313 7.54 6.52 -4.88
CA CYS A 313 6.68 7.66 -5.20
C CYS A 313 6.34 8.49 -3.94
N ARG A 314 7.02 8.26 -2.82
CA ARG A 314 6.61 8.86 -1.55
C ARG A 314 7.27 10.20 -1.30
N ILE A 315 6.46 11.26 -1.19
CA ILE A 315 6.90 12.60 -0.81
C ILE A 315 7.51 12.57 0.59
N ARG A 316 8.69 13.14 0.75
CA ARG A 316 9.37 13.30 2.05
C ARG A 316 8.74 14.44 2.83
N THR A 317 8.63 14.27 4.14
CA THR A 317 8.06 15.33 4.99
C THR A 317 8.43 15.15 6.45
N THR A 318 8.63 16.26 7.12
CA THR A 318 8.78 16.35 8.58
C THR A 318 7.49 16.82 9.27
N THR A 319 6.46 17.24 8.49
CA THR A 319 5.20 17.77 9.05
C THR A 319 4.58 16.82 10.07
N LYS A 320 3.98 17.39 11.11
CA LYS A 320 3.18 16.65 12.11
C LYS A 320 1.72 16.54 11.71
N LYS A 321 1.25 17.26 10.68
CA LYS A 321 -0.15 17.24 10.24
C LYS A 321 -0.50 15.89 9.60
N PHE A 322 -1.35 15.13 10.25
CA PHE A 322 -1.66 13.74 9.88
C PHE A 322 -2.37 13.64 8.52
N ASN A 323 -3.32 14.53 8.23
CA ASN A 323 -4.01 14.59 6.95
C ASN A 323 -3.06 14.89 5.78
N VAL A 324 -2.04 15.75 5.98
CA VAL A 324 -0.99 16.00 4.97
C VAL A 324 -0.19 14.74 4.69
N ARG A 325 0.22 14.02 5.74
CA ARG A 325 0.94 12.75 5.60
C ARG A 325 0.10 11.70 4.88
N PHE A 326 -1.18 11.65 5.22
CA PHE A 326 -2.10 10.73 4.56
C PHE A 326 -2.27 11.08 3.06
N LEU A 327 -2.40 12.38 2.72
CA LEU A 327 -2.44 12.82 1.33
C LEU A 327 -1.18 12.37 0.57
N TYR A 328 0.01 12.53 1.14
CA TYR A 328 1.26 12.15 0.46
C TYR A 328 1.37 10.64 0.22
N VAL A 329 0.92 9.83 1.16
CA VAL A 329 0.82 8.38 0.97
C VAL A 329 -0.23 8.03 -0.08
N ALA A 330 -1.36 8.73 -0.07
CA ALA A 330 -2.42 8.56 -1.06
C ALA A 330 -1.94 8.88 -2.48
N ILE A 331 -1.25 10.00 -2.67
CA ILE A 331 -0.62 10.35 -3.97
C ILE A 331 0.34 9.25 -4.44
N ALA A 332 1.20 8.76 -3.56
CA ALA A 332 2.13 7.67 -3.91
C ALA A 332 1.39 6.39 -4.36
N LEU A 333 0.31 6.02 -3.67
CA LEU A 333 -0.51 4.87 -4.02
C LEU A 333 -1.33 5.10 -5.30
N LEU A 334 -1.81 6.33 -5.55
CA LEU A 334 -2.52 6.70 -6.79
C LEU A 334 -1.59 6.64 -7.99
N LEU A 335 -0.38 7.20 -7.90
CA LEU A 335 0.64 7.11 -8.94
C LEU A 335 1.03 5.65 -9.22
N ARG A 336 1.16 4.84 -8.18
CA ARG A 336 1.38 3.41 -8.35
C ARG A 336 0.20 2.72 -9.04
N ASN A 337 -1.05 3.08 -8.71
CA ASN A 337 -2.24 2.56 -9.40
C ASN A 337 -2.31 3.04 -10.85
N LEU A 338 -1.95 4.27 -11.13
CA LEU A 338 -1.81 4.79 -12.49
C LEU A 338 -0.82 3.94 -13.30
N TRP A 339 0.36 3.66 -12.75
CA TRP A 339 1.35 2.80 -13.39
C TRP A 339 0.79 1.42 -13.75
N VAL A 340 0.06 0.77 -12.82
CA VAL A 340 -0.61 -0.50 -13.07
C VAL A 340 -1.70 -0.36 -14.13
N TRP A 341 -2.45 0.73 -14.11
CA TRP A 341 -3.51 1.04 -15.06
C TRP A 341 -2.95 1.24 -16.47
N LEU A 342 -1.84 1.99 -16.63
CA LEU A 342 -1.15 2.18 -17.90
C LEU A 342 -0.71 0.83 -18.49
N HIS A 343 -0.12 -0.03 -17.67
CA HIS A 343 0.24 -1.37 -18.13
C HIS A 343 -0.98 -2.23 -18.49
N TYR A 344 -2.08 -2.09 -17.78
CA TYR A 344 -3.29 -2.89 -18.04
C TYR A 344 -4.04 -2.41 -19.28
N PHE A 345 -4.26 -1.12 -19.42
CA PHE A 345 -5.12 -0.57 -20.46
C PHE A 345 -4.38 -0.10 -21.70
N VAL A 346 -3.19 0.47 -21.55
CA VAL A 346 -2.47 1.15 -22.64
C VAL A 346 -1.39 0.25 -23.22
N LEU A 347 -0.52 -0.32 -22.39
CA LEU A 347 0.68 -1.01 -22.84
C LEU A 347 0.52 -2.53 -23.05
N SER A 348 -0.56 -3.13 -22.56
CA SER A 348 -0.77 -4.57 -22.74
C SER A 348 -1.51 -4.90 -24.02
N SER A 349 -1.14 -6.02 -24.62
CA SER A 349 -1.83 -6.58 -25.78
C SER A 349 -2.81 -7.68 -25.36
N PRO A 350 -4.06 -7.69 -25.90
CA PRO A 350 -4.98 -8.78 -25.65
C PRO A 350 -4.46 -10.08 -26.27
N ARG A 351 -4.60 -11.19 -25.55
CA ARG A 351 -4.38 -12.56 -26.03
C ARG A 351 -5.57 -13.44 -25.66
N ARG A 352 -5.74 -14.56 -26.32
CA ARG A 352 -6.81 -15.54 -26.00
C ARG A 352 -6.72 -15.93 -24.52
N GLY A 353 -7.71 -15.55 -23.73
CA GLY A 353 -7.82 -15.85 -22.29
C GLY A 353 -6.97 -15.01 -21.34
N CYS A 354 -6.07 -14.14 -21.83
CA CYS A 354 -5.18 -13.31 -20.97
C CYS A 354 -4.76 -12.01 -21.66
N ARG A 355 -3.84 -11.27 -21.03
CA ARG A 355 -3.16 -10.12 -21.64
C ARG A 355 -1.64 -10.33 -21.55
N ARG A 356 -0.92 -9.90 -22.56
CA ARG A 356 0.53 -9.82 -22.55
C ARG A 356 0.94 -8.45 -22.03
N TYR A 357 1.75 -8.41 -20.99
CA TYR A 357 2.31 -7.21 -20.39
C TYR A 357 3.76 -7.04 -20.81
N ASN A 358 4.15 -5.81 -21.13
CA ASN A 358 5.51 -5.43 -21.50
C ASN A 358 6.06 -4.50 -20.41
N TRP A 359 6.45 -5.07 -19.28
CA TRP A 359 6.88 -4.32 -18.08
C TRP A 359 8.14 -3.50 -18.28
N ASP A 360 9.02 -3.97 -19.13
CA ASP A 360 10.27 -3.33 -19.53
C ASP A 360 10.06 -2.03 -20.31
N ARG A 361 8.90 -1.83 -20.94
CA ARG A 361 8.59 -0.64 -21.73
C ARG A 361 8.39 0.60 -20.87
N LEU A 362 7.78 0.47 -19.71
CA LEU A 362 7.54 1.58 -18.77
C LEU A 362 7.80 1.12 -17.33
N PRO A 363 9.06 1.04 -16.88
CA PRO A 363 9.37 0.91 -15.46
C PRO A 363 8.77 2.06 -14.65
N VAL A 364 8.51 1.86 -13.36
CA VAL A 364 7.96 2.92 -12.47
C VAL A 364 8.85 4.16 -12.51
N GLU A 365 10.15 3.97 -12.45
CA GLU A 365 11.15 5.05 -12.47
C GLU A 365 11.04 5.91 -13.74
N ARG A 366 10.81 5.28 -14.90
CA ARG A 366 10.61 6.03 -16.15
C ARG A 366 9.32 6.83 -16.13
N MET A 367 8.24 6.27 -15.60
CA MET A 367 6.98 7.03 -15.46
C MET A 367 7.17 8.24 -14.54
N LEU A 368 7.90 8.08 -13.45
CA LEU A 368 8.21 9.15 -12.51
C LEU A 368 9.09 10.24 -13.16
N LEU A 369 10.14 9.83 -13.87
CA LEU A 369 10.99 10.76 -14.63
C LEU A 369 10.16 11.60 -15.63
N TRP A 370 9.19 11.00 -16.31
CA TRP A 370 8.30 11.71 -17.22
C TRP A 370 7.39 12.72 -16.50
N LEU A 371 6.91 12.41 -15.30
CA LEU A 371 6.14 13.38 -14.51
C LEU A 371 7.01 14.57 -14.06
N GLU A 372 8.25 14.31 -13.70
CA GLU A 372 9.22 15.37 -13.37
C GLU A 372 9.56 16.22 -14.60
N GLN A 373 9.80 15.59 -15.75
CA GLN A 373 10.07 16.28 -17.01
C GLN A 373 8.94 17.24 -17.37
N VAL A 374 7.68 16.79 -17.29
CA VAL A 374 6.53 17.67 -17.56
C VAL A 374 6.45 18.82 -16.56
N ALA A 375 6.76 18.60 -15.28
CA ALA A 375 6.80 19.68 -14.30
C ALA A 375 7.88 20.72 -14.65
N ALA A 376 9.05 20.27 -15.12
CA ALA A 376 10.15 21.12 -15.56
C ALA A 376 9.79 21.90 -16.86
N GLU A 377 9.11 21.26 -17.79
CA GLU A 377 8.62 21.90 -19.02
C GLU A 377 7.55 22.97 -18.73
N MET A 378 6.68 22.74 -17.75
CA MET A 378 5.60 23.67 -17.39
C MET A 378 6.06 24.87 -16.57
N TYR A 379 7.06 24.68 -15.69
CA TYR A 379 7.41 25.66 -14.65
C TYR A 379 8.91 26.00 -14.60
N GLY A 380 9.69 25.58 -15.58
CA GLY A 380 11.13 25.80 -15.60
C GLY A 380 11.90 25.09 -14.49
N LEU A 381 13.20 25.05 -14.62
CA LEU A 381 14.13 24.55 -13.60
C LEU A 381 15.19 25.59 -13.27
N ILE A 382 15.49 25.77 -11.99
CA ILE A 382 16.65 26.55 -11.56
C ILE A 382 17.90 25.71 -11.83
N LEU A 383 18.68 26.11 -12.83
CA LEU A 383 19.89 25.43 -13.27
C LEU A 383 21.17 26.12 -12.77
N THR A 384 21.06 27.35 -12.26
CA THR A 384 22.20 28.15 -11.78
C THR A 384 21.90 28.70 -10.39
N ILE A 385 22.93 28.74 -9.56
CA ILE A 385 22.89 29.38 -8.25
C ILE A 385 23.91 30.50 -8.28
N THR A 386 23.47 31.73 -8.12
CA THR A 386 24.34 32.90 -7.98
C THR A 386 24.46 33.27 -6.51
N ILE A 387 25.67 33.36 -6.02
CA ILE A 387 25.97 33.79 -4.66
C ILE A 387 26.73 35.10 -4.75
N GLU A 388 26.13 36.17 -4.24
CA GLU A 388 26.87 37.42 -3.98
C GLU A 388 27.74 37.22 -2.76
N ARG A 389 29.04 37.51 -2.91
CA ARG A 389 30.02 37.49 -1.80
C ARG A 389 30.49 38.91 -1.57
N ASP A 390 30.32 39.40 -0.36
CA ASP A 390 31.03 40.60 0.08
C ASP A 390 32.52 40.31 0.11
N ILE A 391 33.27 40.87 -0.82
CA ILE A 391 34.72 40.81 -0.81
C ILE A 391 35.15 41.86 0.22
N PRO A 392 35.78 41.47 1.35
CA PRO A 392 36.29 42.46 2.29
C PRO A 392 37.25 43.37 1.53
N LYS A 393 37.02 44.68 1.65
CA LYS A 393 37.98 45.67 1.12
C LYS A 393 39.33 45.33 1.72
N SER A 394 40.29 44.96 0.85
CA SER A 394 41.67 44.75 1.29
C SER A 394 42.10 45.97 2.09
N VAL A 395 42.49 45.74 3.35
CA VAL A 395 43.17 46.75 4.14
C VAL A 395 44.47 46.99 3.40
N THR A 396 44.52 48.07 2.63
CA THR A 396 45.77 48.62 2.13
C THR A 396 46.54 49.16 3.33
N THR A 397 47.55 48.40 3.70
CA THR A 397 48.62 48.88 4.61
C THR A 397 49.45 49.89 3.87
#